data_6f6c4345dd1ce11acc9c319bd4a34c5e
#
_entry.id   6f6c4345dd1ce11acc9c319bd4a34c5e
#
_cell.length_a   1.000
_cell.length_b   1.000
_cell.length_c   1.000
_cell.angle_alpha   90.00
_cell.angle_beta   90.00
_cell.angle_gamma   90.00
#
_symmetry.space_group_name_H-M   'P 1'
#
loop_
_entity.id
_entity.type
_entity.pdbx_description
1 polymer ?
#
loop_
_entity_poly.entity_id
_entity_poly.type
_entity_poly.pdbx_seq_one_letter_code
_entity_poly.pdbx_strand_id
1 'polypeptide(L)'
;MFIAIVQIPMTKRSRDPAVDSARKSAPTYTALGAKGLLKKYYLNGEAGGGGAYLWESEAAARAWYTPEWETRMAAAFGAKPTVTYYDNHVVVDNEAGKVTVDG
;
A
#
# COMPACT_ATOMS: atom_id res chain seq x y z
N MET A 1 12.74 -2.97 -7.47
CA MET A 1 11.70 -2.53 -6.52
C MET A 1 10.60 -3.58 -6.41
N PHE A 2 9.73 -3.43 -5.46
CA PHE A 2 8.72 -4.44 -5.15
C PHE A 2 7.39 -3.79 -4.83
N ILE A 3 6.30 -4.30 -5.42
CA ILE A 3 4.97 -3.73 -5.22
C ILE A 3 4.11 -4.71 -4.43
N ALA A 4 3.39 -4.18 -3.44
CA ALA A 4 2.35 -4.90 -2.72
C ALA A 4 1.01 -4.21 -2.96
N ILE A 5 0.01 -4.97 -3.35
CA ILE A 5 -1.36 -4.50 -3.46
C ILE A 5 -2.15 -5.11 -2.31
N VAL A 6 -2.62 -4.25 -1.42
CA VAL A 6 -3.47 -4.64 -0.30
C VAL A 6 -4.91 -4.32 -0.65
N GLN A 7 -5.78 -5.33 -0.56
CA GLN A 7 -7.21 -5.15 -0.77
C GLN A 7 -7.97 -5.54 0.49
N ILE A 8 -8.90 -4.68 0.88
CA ILE A 8 -9.76 -4.87 2.06
C ILE A 8 -11.20 -4.82 1.59
N PRO A 9 -12.00 -5.88 1.80
CA PRO A 9 -13.42 -5.85 1.48
C PRO A 9 -14.11 -4.77 2.32
N MET A 10 -14.60 -3.73 1.66
CA MET A 10 -15.33 -2.65 2.31
C MET A 10 -16.07 -1.84 1.26
N THR A 11 -17.11 -1.14 1.70
CA THR A 11 -17.88 -0.27 0.82
C THR A 11 -17.06 0.96 0.43
N LYS A 12 -17.15 1.34 -0.84
CA LYS A 12 -16.54 2.59 -1.31
C LYS A 12 -17.08 3.76 -0.50
N ARG A 13 -16.19 4.60 -0.02
CA ARG A 13 -16.52 5.82 0.73
C ARG A 13 -16.53 7.02 -0.19
N SER A 14 -17.24 8.09 0.19
CA SER A 14 -17.07 9.39 -0.44
C SER A 14 -15.68 9.94 -0.15
N ARG A 15 -15.26 10.95 -0.92
CA ARG A 15 -13.90 11.49 -0.85
C ARG A 15 -13.49 11.94 0.54
N ASP A 16 -14.32 12.75 1.22
CA ASP A 16 -13.90 13.40 2.47
C ASP A 16 -13.68 12.43 3.63
N PRO A 17 -14.56 11.46 3.91
CA PRO A 17 -14.26 10.43 4.90
C PRO A 17 -13.04 9.58 4.53
N ALA A 18 -12.83 9.30 3.24
CA ALA A 18 -11.66 8.55 2.79
C ALA A 18 -10.37 9.32 3.06
N VAL A 19 -10.36 10.63 2.77
CA VAL A 19 -9.22 11.50 3.04
C VAL A 19 -8.95 11.61 4.54
N ASP A 20 -9.98 11.80 5.36
CA ASP A 20 -9.82 11.91 6.81
C ASP A 20 -9.21 10.65 7.41
N SER A 21 -9.71 9.49 6.99
CA SER A 21 -9.18 8.19 7.42
C SER A 21 -7.72 8.01 7.00
N ALA A 22 -7.39 8.34 5.74
CA ALA A 22 -6.03 8.23 5.22
C ALA A 22 -5.07 9.16 5.97
N ARG A 23 -5.47 10.39 6.26
CA ARG A 23 -4.64 11.35 7.00
C ARG A 23 -4.29 10.88 8.40
N LYS A 24 -5.19 10.14 9.05
CA LYS A 24 -4.93 9.58 10.38
C LYS A 24 -3.84 8.51 10.35
N SER A 25 -3.78 7.71 9.32
CA SER A 25 -2.78 6.65 9.18
C SER A 25 -1.50 7.09 8.46
N ALA A 26 -1.53 8.18 7.73
CA ALA A 26 -0.39 8.67 6.94
C ALA A 26 0.91 8.79 7.73
N PRO A 27 0.93 9.29 8.98
CA PRO A 27 2.18 9.36 9.76
C PRO A 27 2.86 8.00 9.95
N THR A 28 2.10 6.92 10.11
CA THR A 28 2.63 5.57 10.22
C THR A 28 3.40 5.19 8.95
N TYR A 29 2.82 5.47 7.78
CA TYR A 29 3.43 5.13 6.51
C TYR A 29 4.57 6.07 6.13
N THR A 30 4.52 7.33 6.56
CA THR A 30 5.65 8.24 6.43
C THR A 30 6.86 7.71 7.19
N ALA A 31 6.65 7.21 8.40
CA ALA A 31 7.72 6.61 9.22
C ALA A 31 8.32 5.36 8.58
N LEU A 32 7.56 4.62 7.78
CA LEU A 32 8.05 3.44 7.08
C LEU A 32 9.02 3.76 5.94
N GLY A 33 9.17 5.03 5.57
CA GLY A 33 10.22 5.44 4.63
C GLY A 33 11.60 5.01 5.07
N ALA A 34 11.89 5.05 6.37
CA ALA A 34 13.15 4.57 6.94
C ALA A 34 13.32 3.05 6.81
N LYS A 35 12.26 2.30 6.54
CA LYS A 35 12.25 0.85 6.39
C LYS A 35 12.03 0.40 4.94
N GLY A 36 12.12 1.32 4.00
CA GLY A 36 12.09 0.99 2.58
C GLY A 36 10.78 1.21 1.86
N LEU A 37 9.76 1.79 2.50
CA LEU A 37 8.54 2.19 1.80
C LEU A 37 8.81 3.48 1.02
N LEU A 38 8.74 3.40 -0.31
CA LEU A 38 9.00 4.54 -1.18
C LEU A 38 7.75 5.37 -1.42
N LYS A 39 6.62 4.71 -1.69
CA LYS A 39 5.33 5.36 -1.95
C LYS A 39 4.19 4.46 -1.51
N LYS A 40 3.09 5.09 -1.12
CA LYS A 40 1.82 4.42 -0.88
C LYS A 40 0.70 5.23 -1.53
N TYR A 41 -0.16 4.53 -2.25
CA TYR A 41 -1.40 5.08 -2.78
C TYR A 41 -2.57 4.45 -2.04
N TYR A 42 -3.42 5.28 -1.45
CA TYR A 42 -4.65 4.80 -0.82
C TYR A 42 -5.70 4.51 -1.89
N LEU A 43 -6.34 3.35 -1.80
CA LEU A 43 -7.32 2.90 -2.78
C LEU A 43 -8.73 2.95 -2.19
N ASN A 44 -9.68 3.44 -2.98
CA ASN A 44 -11.07 3.56 -2.59
C ASN A 44 -11.93 3.31 -3.83
N GLY A 45 -12.53 2.15 -3.94
CA GLY A 45 -13.24 1.76 -5.14
C GLY A 45 -14.36 0.76 -4.89
N GLU A 46 -15.04 0.38 -5.98
CA GLU A 46 -16.15 -0.58 -5.94
C GLU A 46 -15.69 -1.96 -5.44
N ALA A 47 -14.43 -2.32 -5.71
CA ALA A 47 -13.86 -3.59 -5.27
C ALA A 47 -13.42 -3.58 -3.81
N GLY A 48 -13.52 -2.44 -3.13
CA GLY A 48 -13.07 -2.28 -1.75
C GLY A 48 -12.06 -1.17 -1.57
N GLY A 49 -11.39 -1.17 -0.43
CA GLY A 49 -10.32 -0.23 -0.11
C GLY A 49 -8.96 -0.91 -0.03
N GLY A 50 -7.99 -0.20 0.49
CA GLY A 50 -6.64 -0.70 0.71
C GLY A 50 -5.58 0.25 0.22
N GLY A 51 -4.51 -0.29 -0.36
CA GLY A 51 -3.41 0.51 -0.84
C GLY A 51 -2.55 -0.20 -1.87
N ALA A 52 -1.89 0.60 -2.71
CA ALA A 52 -0.81 0.17 -3.56
C ALA A 52 0.48 0.72 -2.96
N TYR A 53 1.44 -0.17 -2.68
CA TYR A 53 2.66 0.16 -1.97
C TYR A 53 3.87 -0.14 -2.85
N LEU A 54 4.77 0.83 -2.96
CA LEU A 54 6.05 0.64 -3.63
C LEU A 54 7.15 0.55 -2.58
N TRP A 55 7.82 -0.61 -2.51
CA TRP A 55 8.91 -0.89 -1.59
C TRP A 55 10.25 -0.97 -2.32
N GLU A 56 11.34 -0.66 -1.63
CA GLU A 56 12.68 -0.78 -2.20
C GLU A 56 13.08 -2.23 -2.46
N SER A 57 12.50 -3.18 -1.72
CA SER A 57 12.82 -4.61 -1.83
C SER A 57 11.69 -5.49 -1.34
N GLU A 58 11.71 -6.75 -1.74
CA GLU A 58 10.81 -7.77 -1.24
C GLU A 58 10.96 -7.97 0.27
N ALA A 59 12.20 -7.99 0.76
CA ALA A 59 12.46 -8.16 2.19
C ALA A 59 11.83 -7.05 3.02
N ALA A 60 11.92 -5.80 2.57
CA ALA A 60 11.30 -4.66 3.25
C ALA A 60 9.77 -4.81 3.30
N ALA A 61 9.15 -5.19 2.19
CA ALA A 61 7.71 -5.40 2.12
C ALA A 61 7.26 -6.52 3.07
N ARG A 62 7.91 -7.67 3.01
CA ARG A 62 7.53 -8.83 3.83
C ARG A 62 7.75 -8.62 5.31
N ALA A 63 8.67 -7.76 5.70
CA ALA A 63 8.87 -7.39 7.10
C ALA A 63 7.67 -6.60 7.67
N TRP A 64 6.89 -5.94 6.83
CA TRP A 64 5.70 -5.19 7.26
C TRP A 64 4.43 -6.05 7.29
N TYR A 65 4.16 -6.85 6.24
CA TYR A 65 2.93 -7.64 6.13
C TYR A 65 3.08 -8.98 6.85
N THR A 66 3.12 -8.91 8.17
CA THR A 66 3.25 -10.07 9.06
C THR A 66 1.88 -10.64 9.44
N PRO A 67 1.81 -11.86 10.03
CA PRO A 67 0.55 -12.35 10.59
C PRO A 67 -0.06 -11.41 11.62
N GLU A 68 0.77 -10.72 12.41
CA GLU A 68 0.31 -9.73 13.39
C GLU A 68 -0.33 -8.51 12.71
N TRP A 69 0.25 -8.04 11.61
CA TRP A 69 -0.33 -6.98 10.79
C TRP A 69 -1.70 -7.40 10.26
N GLU A 70 -1.80 -8.61 9.72
CA GLU A 70 -3.05 -9.15 9.19
C GLU A 70 -4.14 -9.21 10.26
N THR A 71 -3.79 -9.67 11.45
CA THR A 71 -4.71 -9.72 12.59
C THR A 71 -5.20 -8.32 12.98
N ARG A 72 -4.30 -7.34 13.04
CA ARG A 72 -4.68 -5.95 13.34
C ARG A 72 -5.62 -5.37 12.29
N MET A 73 -5.35 -5.62 11.02
CA MET A 73 -6.17 -5.12 9.92
C MET A 73 -7.56 -5.77 9.91
N ALA A 74 -7.63 -7.08 10.16
CA ALA A 74 -8.91 -7.79 10.27
C ALA A 74 -9.76 -7.23 11.41
N ALA A 75 -9.14 -6.93 12.55
CA ALA A 75 -9.83 -6.34 13.69
C ALA A 75 -10.31 -4.92 13.39
N ALA A 76 -9.49 -4.11 12.72
CA ALA A 76 -9.80 -2.72 12.42
C ALA A 76 -10.90 -2.57 11.36
N PHE A 77 -10.94 -3.44 10.36
CA PHE A 77 -11.85 -3.32 9.22
C PHE A 77 -12.96 -4.37 9.19
N GLY A 78 -12.93 -5.31 10.12
CA GLY A 78 -13.95 -6.37 10.18
C GLY A 78 -13.82 -7.43 9.08
N ALA A 79 -12.72 -7.40 8.33
CA ALA A 79 -12.46 -8.34 7.24
C ALA A 79 -10.95 -8.51 7.05
N LYS A 80 -10.56 -9.73 6.68
CA LYS A 80 -9.16 -10.07 6.43
C LYS A 80 -8.69 -9.44 5.11
N PRO A 81 -7.58 -8.67 5.12
CA PRO A 81 -7.03 -8.13 3.90
C PRO A 81 -6.37 -9.22 3.05
N THR A 82 -6.32 -9.02 1.76
CA THR A 82 -5.48 -9.81 0.86
C THR A 82 -4.28 -8.96 0.43
N VAL A 83 -3.12 -9.60 0.31
CA VAL A 83 -1.90 -8.93 -0.16
C VAL A 83 -1.40 -9.69 -1.38
N THR A 84 -1.22 -8.99 -2.49
CA THR A 84 -0.66 -9.53 -3.71
C THR A 84 0.67 -8.85 -3.98
N TYR A 85 1.70 -9.63 -4.28
CA TYR A 85 3.07 -9.15 -4.45
C TYR A 85 3.52 -9.25 -5.90
N TYR A 86 4.29 -8.25 -6.32
CA TYR A 86 4.85 -8.19 -7.67
C TYR A 86 6.29 -7.67 -7.63
N ASP A 87 7.20 -8.32 -8.36
CA ASP A 87 8.46 -7.68 -8.69
C ASP A 87 8.19 -6.50 -9.60
N ASN A 88 8.87 -5.38 -9.37
CA ASN A 88 8.75 -4.20 -10.19
C ASN A 88 10.11 -3.85 -10.79
N HIS A 89 10.30 -4.21 -12.05
CA HIS A 89 11.57 -4.01 -12.75
C HIS A 89 11.56 -2.80 -13.66
N VAL A 90 10.39 -2.38 -14.14
CA VAL A 90 10.29 -1.27 -15.10
C VAL A 90 9.22 -0.29 -14.66
N VAL A 91 9.56 0.99 -14.63
CA VAL A 91 8.62 2.08 -14.35
C VAL A 91 8.65 3.05 -15.52
N VAL A 92 7.48 3.28 -16.12
CA VAL A 92 7.28 4.40 -17.04
C VAL A 92 6.77 5.57 -16.23
N ASP A 93 7.57 6.62 -16.11
CA ASP A 93 7.22 7.81 -15.35
C ASP A 93 7.11 9.00 -16.30
N ASN A 94 5.90 9.28 -16.75
CA ASN A 94 5.63 10.35 -17.68
C ASN A 94 5.71 11.74 -17.03
N GLU A 95 5.55 11.82 -15.72
CA GLU A 95 5.75 13.09 -15.00
C GLU A 95 7.22 13.49 -14.97
N ALA A 96 8.09 12.54 -14.71
CA ALA A 96 9.54 12.76 -14.77
C ALA A 96 10.11 12.65 -16.17
N GLY A 97 9.32 12.18 -17.13
CA GLY A 97 9.75 12.01 -18.53
C GLY A 97 10.81 10.93 -18.72
N LYS A 98 10.70 9.83 -17.96
CA LYS A 98 11.73 8.77 -18.03
C LYS A 98 11.15 7.38 -17.83
N VAL A 99 11.92 6.40 -18.33
CA VAL A 99 11.71 4.98 -18.07
C VAL A 99 12.88 4.49 -17.22
N THR A 100 12.58 3.89 -16.09
CA THR A 100 13.58 3.35 -15.17
C THR A 100 13.53 1.83 -15.23
N VAL A 101 14.69 1.21 -15.33
CA VAL A 101 14.83 -0.25 -15.29
C VAL A 101 15.62 -0.61 -14.03
N ASP A 102 15.05 -1.49 -13.23
CA ASP A 102 15.63 -1.95 -11.97
C ASP A 102 16.37 -3.25 -12.23
N GLY A 103 17.61 -3.23 -11.94
CA GLY A 103 18.56 -4.28 -11.97
C GLY A 103 18.48 -5.54 -12.49
#